data_afc1cfcd592f3601e7f7d6eec9cd20a9
#
_entry.id   afc1cfcd592f3601e7f7d6eec9cd20a9
#
_cell.length_a   1.000
_cell.length_b   1.000
_cell.length_c   1.000
_cell.angle_alpha   90.00
_cell.angle_beta   90.00
_cell.angle_gamma   90.00
#
_symmetry.space_group_name_H-M   'P 1'
#
loop_
_entity.id
_entity.type
_entity.pdbx_description
1 polymer ?
#
loop_
_entity_poly.entity_id
_entity_poly.type
_entity_poly.pdbx_seq_one_letter_code
_entity_poly.pdbx_strand_id
1 'polypeptide(L)'
;MKNLKLITTIIAFFLIVLSSCEKDHDSPVDMPAYNPYPELAEVDSVACEDPPLWNWIFFQQILGLGPKIIPILQDTNLIITELPFLHSVYFENSAANQSFGPNGEYTDQINKTFTDLKRFWDIELGNIILVAFRGSMLQDRNKVIATYKAEGYSDEKANAYADSVAILLQMNPDFLNGNHPAFTFNQLAPPDTTIAGVGQIPAKIVIGDGLFQGFDAIGYGDIAPQAILAHEYGHHIQYDLGVVVRGWQRGKEFIPKTARRIELMADAYAAYYLSHPRGAAAMQEENVQRFLELFFNLGDCKFKENSHHGTPAQRKAAAEWGYKLATDAQQRGRILPARELARLFDAELADIIKNGSI
;
A
#
# COMPACT_ATOMS: atom_id res chain seq x y z
N MET A 1 -19.29 18.91 8.72
CA MET A 1 -19.55 17.47 8.81
C MET A 1 -19.89 16.93 7.41
N LYS A 2 -19.04 17.11 6.40
CA LYS A 2 -19.20 16.56 5.03
C LYS A 2 -17.85 16.12 4.39
N ASN A 3 -16.75 16.16 5.11
CA ASN A 3 -15.40 15.91 4.57
C ASN A 3 -14.95 14.45 4.65
N LEU A 4 -15.89 13.51 4.78
CA LEU A 4 -15.58 12.13 5.18
C LEU A 4 -15.75 11.08 4.08
N LYS A 5 -15.97 11.46 2.83
CA LYS A 5 -16.27 10.48 1.76
C LYS A 5 -15.12 10.16 0.80
N LEU A 6 -14.07 10.96 0.77
CA LEU A 6 -12.98 10.76 -0.20
C LEU A 6 -12.10 9.53 0.08
N ILE A 7 -12.17 8.99 1.28
CA ILE A 7 -11.35 7.84 1.70
C ILE A 7 -12.15 6.54 1.71
N THR A 8 -13.48 6.62 1.66
CA THR A 8 -14.36 5.44 1.69
C THR A 8 -14.35 4.66 0.37
N THR A 9 -13.98 5.26 -0.74
CA THR A 9 -14.03 4.59 -2.06
C THR A 9 -12.85 3.63 -2.25
N ILE A 10 -11.69 3.93 -1.69
CA ILE A 10 -10.52 3.01 -1.71
C ILE A 10 -10.83 1.71 -0.96
N ILE A 11 -11.67 1.78 0.08
CA ILE A 11 -12.06 0.61 0.89
C ILE A 11 -13.11 -0.26 0.19
N ALA A 12 -14.00 0.34 -0.59
CA ALA A 12 -14.98 -0.43 -1.35
C ALA A 12 -14.30 -1.38 -2.34
N PHE A 13 -13.13 -0.98 -2.88
CA PHE A 13 -12.32 -1.82 -3.76
C PHE A 13 -11.74 -3.04 -3.04
N PHE A 14 -11.26 -2.87 -1.82
CA PHE A 14 -10.76 -3.98 -1.01
C PHE A 14 -11.86 -5.03 -0.70
N LEU A 15 -13.11 -4.59 -0.60
CA LEU A 15 -14.26 -5.49 -0.34
C LEU A 15 -14.75 -6.25 -1.59
N ILE A 16 -14.59 -5.69 -2.79
CA ILE A 16 -15.03 -6.33 -4.04
C ILE A 16 -14.07 -7.47 -4.44
N VAL A 17 -12.76 -7.31 -4.17
CA VAL A 17 -11.74 -8.32 -4.49
C VAL A 17 -11.89 -9.61 -3.66
N LEU A 18 -12.56 -9.56 -2.51
CA LEU A 18 -12.67 -10.69 -1.58
C LEU A 18 -13.82 -11.67 -1.89
N SER A 19 -14.61 -11.43 -2.95
CA SER A 19 -15.80 -12.26 -3.26
C SER A 19 -15.50 -13.52 -4.07
N SER A 20 -14.26 -13.77 -4.48
CA SER A 20 -13.95 -14.93 -5.32
C SER A 20 -12.56 -15.50 -5.03
N CYS A 21 -12.44 -16.36 -4.06
CA CYS A 21 -11.40 -17.39 -4.03
C CYS A 21 -11.69 -18.41 -2.95
N GLU A 22 -12.47 -19.44 -3.26
CA GLU A 22 -12.24 -20.77 -2.73
C GLU A 22 -11.22 -21.44 -3.65
N LYS A 23 -9.97 -21.54 -3.22
CA LYS A 23 -9.02 -22.51 -3.72
C LYS A 23 -8.70 -23.48 -2.58
N ASP A 24 -9.13 -24.72 -2.77
CA ASP A 24 -8.65 -25.86 -1.98
C ASP A 24 -7.14 -25.99 -2.18
N HIS A 25 -6.38 -25.61 -1.17
CA HIS A 25 -4.97 -25.97 -1.05
C HIS A 25 -4.83 -27.14 -0.08
N ASP A 26 -4.84 -28.35 -0.61
CA ASP A 26 -4.30 -29.52 0.05
C ASP A 26 -2.77 -29.38 0.13
N SER A 27 -2.26 -29.06 1.31
CA SER A 27 -0.84 -29.18 1.63
C SER A 27 -0.66 -30.03 2.86
N PRO A 28 0.00 -31.19 2.75
CA PRO A 28 0.25 -32.04 3.89
C PRO A 28 1.57 -31.67 4.57
N VAL A 29 1.53 -30.79 5.54
CA VAL A 29 2.56 -30.70 6.58
C VAL A 29 1.86 -30.39 7.89
N ASP A 30 1.92 -31.36 8.81
CA ASP A 30 1.44 -31.25 10.19
C ASP A 30 2.34 -30.23 10.96
N MET A 31 2.08 -28.94 10.74
CA MET A 31 2.58 -27.89 11.61
C MET A 31 1.47 -27.48 12.55
N PRO A 32 1.77 -27.20 13.83
CA PRO A 32 0.75 -26.72 14.77
C PRO A 32 0.03 -25.55 14.12
N ALA A 33 -1.30 -25.67 14.06
CA ALA A 33 -2.14 -24.72 13.37
C ALA A 33 -1.81 -23.29 13.84
N TYR A 34 -1.30 -22.48 12.91
CA TYR A 34 -1.19 -21.05 13.12
C TYR A 34 -2.57 -20.55 13.56
N ASN A 35 -2.66 -19.94 14.75
CA ASN A 35 -3.94 -19.35 15.19
C ASN A 35 -4.22 -18.14 14.29
N PRO A 36 -5.14 -18.26 13.32
CA PRO A 36 -5.41 -17.19 12.38
C PRO A 36 -6.18 -16.04 13.02
N TYR A 37 -6.57 -16.20 14.28
CA TYR A 37 -7.40 -15.26 15.03
C TYR A 37 -6.72 -14.87 16.35
N PRO A 38 -5.56 -14.18 16.34
CA PRO A 38 -5.01 -13.63 17.56
C PRO A 38 -6.02 -12.67 18.17
N GLU A 39 -5.95 -12.49 19.48
CA GLU A 39 -6.73 -11.46 20.14
C GLU A 39 -6.28 -10.10 19.61
N LEU A 40 -7.17 -9.43 18.87
CA LEU A 40 -6.89 -8.12 18.32
C LEU A 40 -7.07 -7.08 19.43
N ALA A 41 -6.02 -6.37 19.77
CA ALA A 41 -6.08 -5.28 20.74
C ALA A 41 -7.09 -4.20 20.31
N GLU A 42 -7.73 -3.55 21.28
CA GLU A 42 -8.67 -2.46 21.01
C GLU A 42 -8.00 -1.32 20.23
N VAL A 43 -8.78 -0.64 19.40
CA VAL A 43 -8.38 0.58 18.72
C VAL A 43 -8.84 1.75 19.57
N ASP A 44 -8.07 2.06 20.61
CA ASP A 44 -8.34 3.23 21.43
C ASP A 44 -7.84 4.49 20.74
N SER A 45 -8.63 5.56 20.84
CA SER A 45 -8.19 6.90 20.40
C SER A 45 -7.15 7.43 21.39
N VAL A 46 -5.90 7.45 20.96
CA VAL A 46 -4.79 8.11 21.67
C VAL A 46 -4.52 9.46 21.04
N ALA A 47 -3.77 10.32 21.72
CA ALA A 47 -3.27 11.55 21.11
C ALA A 47 -2.47 11.19 19.84
N CYS A 48 -2.87 11.75 18.71
CA CYS A 48 -2.30 11.43 17.43
C CYS A 48 -2.28 12.68 16.56
N GLU A 49 -1.15 12.93 15.90
CA GLU A 49 -0.99 14.00 14.92
C GLU A 49 -0.58 13.39 13.58
N ASP A 50 -1.14 13.94 12.50
CA ASP A 50 -0.77 13.50 11.16
C ASP A 50 0.71 13.75 10.91
N PRO A 51 1.46 12.77 10.42
CA PRO A 51 2.88 12.87 10.20
C PRO A 51 3.22 13.80 9.02
N PRO A 52 4.50 14.23 8.88
CA PRO A 52 4.96 15.14 7.83
C PRO A 52 4.53 14.77 6.42
N LEU A 53 4.47 13.49 6.07
CA LEU A 53 4.07 13.03 4.74
C LEU A 53 2.61 13.39 4.42
N TRP A 54 1.69 13.18 5.38
CA TRP A 54 0.28 13.55 5.21
C TRP A 54 0.09 15.05 5.15
N ASN A 55 0.83 15.82 5.96
CA ASN A 55 0.84 17.25 5.88
C ASN A 55 1.34 17.74 4.52
N TRP A 56 2.39 17.12 3.97
CA TRP A 56 2.91 17.48 2.66
C TRP A 56 1.87 17.26 1.57
N ILE A 57 1.23 16.10 1.48
CA ILE A 57 0.22 15.84 0.43
C ILE A 57 -1.02 16.73 0.59
N PHE A 58 -1.41 17.02 1.85
CA PHE A 58 -2.48 17.95 2.11
C PHE A 58 -2.15 19.36 1.57
N PHE A 59 -0.92 19.83 1.79
CA PHE A 59 -0.46 21.11 1.22
C PHE A 59 -0.41 21.07 -0.31
N GLN A 60 0.02 19.97 -0.93
CA GLN A 60 -0.02 19.83 -2.38
C GLN A 60 -1.44 19.92 -2.93
N GLN A 61 -2.40 19.25 -2.30
CA GLN A 61 -3.82 19.26 -2.73
C GLN A 61 -4.48 20.62 -2.54
N ILE A 62 -4.21 21.30 -1.44
CA ILE A 62 -4.92 22.54 -1.06
C ILE A 62 -4.19 23.79 -1.57
N LEU A 63 -2.89 23.89 -1.33
CA LEU A 63 -2.12 25.08 -1.69
C LEU A 63 -1.63 25.04 -3.13
N GLY A 64 -1.18 23.87 -3.59
CA GLY A 64 -0.70 23.69 -4.96
C GLY A 64 -1.83 23.80 -5.98
N LEU A 65 -2.98 23.21 -5.71
CA LEU A 65 -4.12 23.18 -6.64
C LEU A 65 -5.17 24.26 -6.34
N GLY A 66 -5.08 24.89 -5.16
CA GLY A 66 -5.99 25.94 -4.73
C GLY A 66 -7.38 25.45 -4.28
N PRO A 67 -8.08 26.23 -3.43
CA PRO A 67 -9.31 25.78 -2.78
C PRO A 67 -10.50 25.54 -3.75
N LYS A 68 -10.49 26.12 -4.95
CA LYS A 68 -11.53 25.92 -5.96
C LYS A 68 -11.51 24.53 -6.57
N ILE A 69 -10.38 23.84 -6.50
CA ILE A 69 -10.19 22.50 -7.07
C ILE A 69 -10.67 21.41 -6.11
N ILE A 70 -10.69 21.69 -4.81
CA ILE A 70 -11.09 20.70 -3.79
C ILE A 70 -12.44 20.03 -4.10
N PRO A 71 -13.52 20.75 -4.46
CA PRO A 71 -14.78 20.13 -4.81
C PRO A 71 -14.68 19.20 -6.02
N ILE A 72 -13.79 19.49 -6.97
CA ILE A 72 -13.56 18.67 -8.16
C ILE A 72 -12.82 17.39 -7.79
N LEU A 73 -11.78 17.49 -6.96
CA LEU A 73 -11.03 16.32 -6.46
C LEU A 73 -11.90 15.43 -5.57
N GLN A 74 -12.92 16.01 -4.93
CA GLN A 74 -13.86 15.32 -4.06
C GLN A 74 -15.15 14.86 -4.77
N ASP A 75 -15.28 15.11 -6.07
CA ASP A 75 -16.44 14.63 -6.83
C ASP A 75 -16.38 13.11 -6.99
N THR A 76 -17.24 12.44 -6.24
CA THR A 76 -17.31 10.95 -6.22
C THR A 76 -17.79 10.35 -7.54
N ASN A 77 -18.29 11.13 -8.49
CA ASN A 77 -18.63 10.66 -9.83
C ASN A 77 -17.44 10.83 -10.78
N LEU A 78 -16.66 11.89 -10.59
CA LEU A 78 -15.51 12.16 -11.45
C LEU A 78 -14.28 11.32 -11.12
N ILE A 79 -14.12 10.90 -9.86
CA ILE A 79 -13.02 10.05 -9.33
C ILE A 79 -11.63 10.32 -9.93
N ILE A 80 -11.35 11.57 -10.30
CA ILE A 80 -10.18 11.95 -11.10
C ILE A 80 -8.86 11.59 -10.42
N THR A 81 -8.80 11.62 -9.09
CA THR A 81 -7.62 11.25 -8.30
C THR A 81 -7.41 9.74 -8.21
N GLU A 82 -8.44 8.96 -8.48
CA GLU A 82 -8.41 7.50 -8.39
C GLU A 82 -8.16 6.85 -9.76
N LEU A 83 -8.52 7.51 -10.85
CA LEU A 83 -8.41 6.96 -12.21
C LEU A 83 -7.02 6.40 -12.54
N PRO A 84 -5.89 7.08 -12.25
CA PRO A 84 -4.57 6.54 -12.57
C PRO A 84 -4.28 5.24 -11.83
N PHE A 85 -4.68 5.17 -10.58
CA PHE A 85 -4.54 3.98 -9.75
C PHE A 85 -5.42 2.83 -10.27
N LEU A 86 -6.72 3.06 -10.45
CA LEU A 86 -7.67 2.06 -10.94
C LEU A 86 -7.28 1.53 -12.32
N HIS A 87 -6.86 2.41 -13.24
CA HIS A 87 -6.37 2.00 -14.54
C HIS A 87 -5.19 1.02 -14.44
N SER A 88 -4.23 1.33 -13.57
CA SER A 88 -3.05 0.50 -13.39
C SER A 88 -3.37 -0.85 -12.77
N VAL A 89 -4.30 -0.88 -11.81
CA VAL A 89 -4.80 -2.14 -11.24
C VAL A 89 -5.50 -2.98 -12.30
N TYR A 90 -6.36 -2.41 -13.12
CA TYR A 90 -7.19 -3.16 -14.08
C TYR A 90 -6.45 -3.56 -15.34
N PHE A 91 -5.65 -2.68 -15.91
CA PHE A 91 -5.21 -2.82 -17.30
C PHE A 91 -3.69 -2.92 -17.49
N GLU A 92 -2.89 -2.45 -16.54
CA GLU A 92 -1.43 -2.57 -16.65
C GLU A 92 -0.99 -3.96 -16.16
N ASN A 93 -0.96 -4.93 -17.10
CA ASN A 93 -0.69 -6.34 -16.81
C ASN A 93 0.68 -6.82 -17.29
N SER A 94 1.63 -5.88 -17.52
CA SER A 94 2.97 -6.17 -18.01
C SER A 94 4.04 -5.51 -17.13
N ALA A 95 5.07 -6.28 -16.78
CA ALA A 95 6.28 -5.74 -16.15
C ALA A 95 7.22 -5.04 -17.15
N ALA A 96 6.96 -5.14 -18.45
CA ALA A 96 7.80 -4.54 -19.47
C ALA A 96 7.65 -3.01 -19.46
N ASN A 97 8.78 -2.31 -19.59
CA ASN A 97 8.85 -0.86 -19.70
C ASN A 97 8.29 -0.09 -18.47
N GLN A 98 8.23 -0.72 -17.31
CA GLN A 98 7.91 -0.03 -16.07
C GLN A 98 9.08 0.84 -15.63
N SER A 99 8.78 2.05 -15.17
CA SER A 99 9.77 3.04 -14.75
C SER A 99 9.25 3.75 -13.51
N PHE A 100 9.99 3.73 -12.42
CA PHE A 100 9.58 4.20 -11.10
C PHE A 100 10.26 5.51 -10.73
N GLY A 101 9.50 6.42 -10.14
CA GLY A 101 9.86 7.82 -9.93
C GLY A 101 9.52 8.70 -11.13
N PRO A 102 9.32 10.02 -10.93
CA PRO A 102 8.90 10.95 -11.96
C PRO A 102 9.76 10.91 -13.23
N ASN A 103 11.06 10.63 -13.07
CA ASN A 103 12.04 10.54 -14.17
C ASN A 103 12.61 9.11 -14.32
N GLY A 104 12.05 8.11 -13.62
CA GLY A 104 12.54 6.73 -13.64
C GLY A 104 13.75 6.47 -12.74
N GLU A 105 14.11 7.41 -11.88
CA GLU A 105 15.31 7.41 -11.04
C GLU A 105 15.38 6.25 -10.04
N TYR A 106 14.24 5.69 -9.65
CA TYR A 106 14.17 4.57 -8.70
C TYR A 106 14.04 3.19 -9.36
N THR A 107 14.02 3.12 -10.68
CA THR A 107 13.72 1.88 -11.43
C THR A 107 14.70 0.75 -11.11
N ASP A 108 16.00 1.03 -11.15
CA ASP A 108 17.02 0.02 -10.88
C ASP A 108 16.97 -0.45 -9.42
N GLN A 109 16.77 0.48 -8.48
CA GLN A 109 16.67 0.19 -7.06
C GLN A 109 15.47 -0.72 -6.77
N ILE A 110 14.31 -0.42 -7.33
CA ILE A 110 13.08 -1.21 -7.17
C ILE A 110 13.25 -2.60 -7.78
N ASN A 111 13.74 -2.71 -9.01
CA ASN A 111 13.93 -4.00 -9.67
C ASN A 111 14.93 -4.89 -8.93
N LYS A 112 16.02 -4.31 -8.43
CA LYS A 112 17.01 -5.02 -7.60
C LYS A 112 16.36 -5.50 -6.31
N THR A 113 15.70 -4.62 -5.58
CA THR A 113 15.02 -4.95 -4.31
C THR A 113 13.99 -6.06 -4.51
N PHE A 114 13.19 -5.99 -5.58
CA PHE A 114 12.20 -7.03 -5.88
C PHE A 114 12.83 -8.39 -6.15
N THR A 115 13.93 -8.41 -6.89
CA THR A 115 14.68 -9.65 -7.15
C THR A 115 15.24 -10.25 -5.87
N ASP A 116 15.71 -9.41 -4.97
CA ASP A 116 16.27 -9.83 -3.69
C ASP A 116 15.20 -10.34 -2.72
N LEU A 117 14.04 -9.67 -2.65
CA LEU A 117 12.88 -10.10 -1.85
C LEU A 117 12.42 -11.52 -2.20
N LYS A 118 12.36 -11.84 -3.51
CA LYS A 118 12.01 -13.18 -4.00
C LYS A 118 13.00 -14.27 -3.56
N ARG A 119 14.25 -13.92 -3.29
CA ARG A 119 15.30 -14.85 -2.86
C ARG A 119 15.43 -14.94 -1.34
N PHE A 120 14.98 -13.89 -0.67
CA PHE A 120 15.13 -13.78 0.78
C PHE A 120 14.11 -14.64 1.52
N TRP A 121 12.84 -14.55 1.11
CA TRP A 121 11.76 -15.28 1.76
C TRP A 121 11.63 -16.72 1.26
N ASP A 122 11.26 -17.62 2.17
CA ASP A 122 11.04 -19.05 1.94
C ASP A 122 9.66 -19.38 1.32
N ILE A 123 9.02 -18.40 0.71
CA ILE A 123 7.70 -18.50 0.09
C ILE A 123 7.80 -18.23 -1.41
N GLU A 124 7.20 -19.12 -2.22
CA GLU A 124 7.05 -18.90 -3.65
C GLU A 124 5.72 -18.19 -3.94
N LEU A 125 5.75 -16.86 -4.07
CA LEU A 125 4.55 -16.02 -4.27
C LEU A 125 4.04 -15.98 -5.72
N GLY A 126 4.53 -16.86 -6.60
CA GLY A 126 4.15 -16.85 -8.00
C GLY A 126 4.66 -15.64 -8.79
N ASN A 127 3.93 -15.26 -9.83
CA ASN A 127 4.33 -14.15 -10.70
C ASN A 127 3.65 -12.85 -10.27
N ILE A 128 4.31 -12.08 -9.42
CA ILE A 128 3.90 -10.73 -9.06
C ILE A 128 4.45 -9.74 -10.10
N ILE A 129 3.62 -8.85 -10.60
CA ILE A 129 3.99 -7.80 -11.56
C ILE A 129 4.20 -6.48 -10.84
N LEU A 130 5.36 -5.85 -11.04
CA LEU A 130 5.60 -4.48 -10.59
C LEU A 130 4.99 -3.49 -11.59
N VAL A 131 4.21 -2.54 -11.12
CA VAL A 131 3.54 -1.52 -11.93
C VAL A 131 3.76 -0.14 -11.33
N ALA A 132 4.30 0.77 -12.13
CA ALA A 132 4.32 2.19 -11.81
C ALA A 132 3.03 2.83 -12.33
N PHE A 133 2.21 3.42 -11.48
CA PHE A 133 1.06 4.16 -11.97
C PHE A 133 1.35 5.65 -12.09
N ARG A 134 0.91 6.19 -13.22
CA ARG A 134 1.23 7.56 -13.63
C ARG A 134 -0.01 8.34 -13.97
N GLY A 135 -0.05 9.57 -13.51
CA GLY A 135 -1.16 10.48 -13.76
C GLY A 135 -1.29 10.89 -15.24
N SER A 136 -0.22 10.75 -16.04
CA SER A 136 -0.27 11.02 -17.48
C SER A 136 -1.30 10.16 -18.24
N MET A 137 -1.77 9.03 -17.66
CA MET A 137 -2.86 8.25 -18.23
C MET A 137 -4.16 9.06 -18.38
N LEU A 138 -4.34 10.11 -17.57
CA LEU A 138 -5.51 11.02 -17.66
C LEU A 138 -5.58 11.78 -18.99
N GLN A 139 -4.47 11.90 -19.72
CA GLN A 139 -4.42 12.49 -21.05
C GLN A 139 -4.93 11.54 -22.15
N ASP A 140 -4.97 10.23 -21.86
CA ASP A 140 -5.47 9.23 -22.81
C ASP A 140 -6.97 8.99 -22.57
N ARG A 141 -7.80 9.64 -23.38
CA ARG A 141 -9.27 9.55 -23.30
C ARG A 141 -9.76 8.09 -23.31
N ASN A 142 -9.13 7.20 -24.08
CA ASN A 142 -9.55 5.81 -24.17
C ASN A 142 -9.25 5.04 -22.86
N LYS A 143 -8.11 5.32 -22.24
CA LYS A 143 -7.78 4.76 -20.92
C LYS A 143 -8.76 5.23 -19.85
N VAL A 144 -9.10 6.51 -19.85
CA VAL A 144 -10.09 7.08 -18.92
C VAL A 144 -11.45 6.42 -19.11
N ILE A 145 -11.94 6.31 -20.36
CA ILE A 145 -13.21 5.62 -20.66
C ILE A 145 -13.18 4.16 -20.21
N ALA A 146 -12.10 3.43 -20.51
CA ALA A 146 -11.98 2.03 -20.12
C ALA A 146 -12.06 1.85 -18.60
N THR A 147 -11.42 2.77 -17.85
CA THR A 147 -11.43 2.73 -16.38
C THR A 147 -12.85 3.00 -15.84
N TYR A 148 -13.55 4.01 -16.32
CA TYR A 148 -14.95 4.25 -15.93
C TYR A 148 -15.86 3.07 -16.26
N LYS A 149 -15.66 2.42 -17.40
CA LYS A 149 -16.45 1.22 -17.76
C LYS A 149 -16.16 0.05 -16.82
N ALA A 150 -14.92 -0.12 -16.42
CA ALA A 150 -14.53 -1.12 -15.42
C ALA A 150 -15.19 -0.85 -14.05
N GLU A 151 -15.40 0.42 -13.70
CA GLU A 151 -16.13 0.86 -12.50
C GLU A 151 -17.67 0.75 -12.65
N GLY A 152 -18.16 0.19 -13.75
CA GLY A 152 -19.58 -0.07 -13.97
C GLY A 152 -20.38 1.13 -14.53
N TYR A 153 -19.71 2.18 -15.00
CA TYR A 153 -20.41 3.29 -15.66
C TYR A 153 -20.86 2.91 -17.08
N SER A 154 -22.02 3.44 -17.50
CA SER A 154 -22.49 3.25 -18.87
C SER A 154 -21.55 3.93 -19.88
N ASP A 155 -21.60 3.48 -21.15
CA ASP A 155 -20.80 4.07 -22.23
C ASP A 155 -21.01 5.58 -22.35
N GLU A 156 -22.24 6.04 -22.23
CA GLU A 156 -22.59 7.46 -22.27
C GLU A 156 -21.92 8.25 -21.13
N LYS A 157 -22.03 7.77 -19.90
CA LYS A 157 -21.42 8.40 -18.73
C LYS A 157 -19.90 8.36 -18.79
N ALA A 158 -19.30 7.22 -19.16
CA ALA A 158 -17.87 7.08 -19.28
C ALA A 158 -17.27 8.05 -20.29
N ASN A 159 -17.95 8.25 -21.45
CA ASN A 159 -17.55 9.24 -22.43
C ASN A 159 -17.68 10.68 -21.89
N ALA A 160 -18.80 11.02 -21.26
CA ALA A 160 -19.02 12.37 -20.72
C ALA A 160 -18.00 12.72 -19.61
N TYR A 161 -17.68 11.78 -18.73
CA TYR A 161 -16.66 11.99 -17.70
C TYR A 161 -15.25 12.08 -18.27
N ALA A 162 -14.91 11.29 -19.29
CA ALA A 162 -13.63 11.42 -19.97
C ALA A 162 -13.46 12.81 -20.64
N ASP A 163 -14.53 13.35 -21.23
CA ASP A 163 -14.52 14.71 -21.76
C ASP A 163 -14.35 15.75 -20.65
N SER A 164 -15.01 15.54 -19.51
CA SER A 164 -14.86 16.40 -18.33
C SER A 164 -13.42 16.38 -17.78
N VAL A 165 -12.78 15.19 -17.68
CA VAL A 165 -11.39 15.05 -17.29
C VAL A 165 -10.46 15.80 -18.24
N ALA A 166 -10.63 15.65 -19.55
CA ALA A 166 -9.84 16.36 -20.55
C ALA A 166 -9.96 17.89 -20.43
N ILE A 167 -11.18 18.40 -20.24
CA ILE A 167 -11.43 19.83 -20.01
C ILE A 167 -10.74 20.30 -18.71
N LEU A 168 -10.87 19.54 -17.63
CA LEU A 168 -10.25 19.89 -16.35
C LEU A 168 -8.72 19.97 -16.44
N LEU A 169 -8.07 19.02 -17.13
CA LEU A 169 -6.62 19.07 -17.36
C LEU A 169 -6.23 20.32 -18.17
N GLN A 170 -7.01 20.66 -19.19
CA GLN A 170 -6.75 21.84 -20.03
C GLN A 170 -6.93 23.15 -19.26
N MET A 171 -7.95 23.22 -18.39
CA MET A 171 -8.28 24.43 -17.63
C MET A 171 -7.39 24.65 -16.41
N ASN A 172 -6.68 23.61 -15.95
CA ASN A 172 -5.87 23.65 -14.73
C ASN A 172 -4.43 23.21 -15.02
N PRO A 173 -3.56 24.15 -15.49
CA PRO A 173 -2.14 23.85 -15.74
C PRO A 173 -1.40 23.28 -14.52
N ASP A 174 -1.84 23.65 -13.32
CA ASP A 174 -1.28 23.16 -12.06
C ASP A 174 -1.49 21.64 -11.84
N PHE A 175 -2.40 21.03 -12.62
CA PHE A 175 -2.52 19.56 -12.66
C PHE A 175 -1.34 18.89 -13.36
N LEU A 176 -0.44 19.65 -13.97
CA LEU A 176 0.74 19.15 -14.69
C LEU A 176 0.39 18.03 -15.69
N ASN A 177 -0.73 18.20 -16.39
CA ASN A 177 -1.30 17.19 -17.28
C ASN A 177 -1.53 15.83 -16.59
N GLY A 178 -1.96 15.84 -15.32
CA GLY A 178 -2.19 14.67 -14.50
C GLY A 178 -0.96 14.22 -13.70
N ASN A 179 0.22 14.80 -13.92
CA ASN A 179 1.45 14.40 -13.19
C ASN A 179 1.63 15.11 -11.84
N HIS A 180 0.62 15.88 -11.38
CA HIS A 180 0.66 16.42 -10.03
C HIS A 180 0.63 15.29 -8.99
N PRO A 181 1.45 15.35 -7.92
CA PRO A 181 1.58 14.26 -6.95
C PRO A 181 0.25 13.74 -6.38
N ALA A 182 -0.74 14.61 -6.22
CA ALA A 182 -2.06 14.26 -5.69
C ALA A 182 -2.81 13.18 -6.51
N PHE A 183 -2.47 13.00 -7.79
CA PHE A 183 -3.09 11.98 -8.65
C PHE A 183 -2.41 10.62 -8.56
N THR A 184 -1.24 10.54 -7.95
CA THR A 184 -0.42 9.32 -7.89
C THR A 184 0.15 9.05 -6.49
N PHE A 185 -0.49 9.61 -5.45
CA PHE A 185 -0.10 9.43 -4.05
C PHE A 185 -0.78 8.20 -3.45
N ASN A 186 -0.39 7.01 -3.91
CA ASN A 186 -0.92 5.74 -3.41
C ASN A 186 0.01 4.57 -3.75
N GLN A 187 -0.19 3.44 -3.06
CA GLN A 187 0.38 2.12 -3.36
C GLN A 187 -0.62 1.02 -3.02
N LEU A 188 -0.46 -0.15 -3.61
CA LEU A 188 -1.26 -1.33 -3.29
C LEU A 188 -0.59 -2.61 -3.81
N ALA A 189 -0.77 -3.70 -3.08
CA ALA A 189 -0.39 -5.05 -3.47
C ALA A 189 -1.64 -5.95 -3.69
N PRO A 190 -2.42 -5.78 -4.77
CA PRO A 190 -3.57 -6.63 -5.03
C PRO A 190 -3.14 -8.06 -5.37
N PRO A 191 -3.80 -9.09 -4.79
CA PRO A 191 -3.60 -10.47 -5.21
C PRO A 191 -4.15 -10.69 -6.63
N ASP A 192 -3.85 -11.83 -7.23
CA ASP A 192 -4.52 -12.24 -8.46
C ASP A 192 -6.03 -12.40 -8.21
N THR A 193 -6.82 -11.90 -9.13
CA THR A 193 -8.28 -11.90 -9.00
C THR A 193 -8.97 -11.82 -10.36
N THR A 194 -10.27 -12.07 -10.37
CA THR A 194 -11.12 -11.85 -11.56
C THR A 194 -12.14 -10.79 -11.25
N ILE A 195 -12.15 -9.72 -12.05
CA ILE A 195 -13.11 -8.62 -11.93
C ILE A 195 -14.13 -8.70 -13.06
N ALA A 196 -15.40 -8.63 -12.70
CA ALA A 196 -16.49 -8.64 -13.69
C ALA A 196 -16.34 -7.46 -14.66
N GLY A 197 -16.41 -7.73 -15.97
CA GLY A 197 -16.24 -6.71 -17.01
C GLY A 197 -14.79 -6.35 -17.37
N VAL A 198 -13.79 -6.77 -16.57
CA VAL A 198 -12.37 -6.54 -16.83
C VAL A 198 -11.67 -7.85 -17.20
N GLY A 199 -11.94 -8.93 -16.47
CA GLY A 199 -11.28 -10.23 -16.65
C GLY A 199 -10.32 -10.56 -15.51
N GLN A 200 -9.39 -11.47 -15.80
CA GLN A 200 -8.37 -11.88 -14.83
C GLN A 200 -7.29 -10.83 -14.69
N ILE A 201 -7.03 -10.43 -13.45
CA ILE A 201 -5.97 -9.50 -13.06
C ILE A 201 -4.88 -10.30 -12.34
N PRO A 202 -3.62 -10.23 -12.78
CA PRO A 202 -2.51 -10.89 -12.07
C PRO A 202 -2.20 -10.19 -10.74
N ALA A 203 -1.56 -10.91 -9.83
CA ALA A 203 -0.99 -10.33 -8.64
C ALA A 203 0.01 -9.21 -8.98
N LYS A 204 -0.08 -8.08 -8.29
CA LYS A 204 0.72 -6.87 -8.58
C LYS A 204 1.24 -6.20 -7.33
N ILE A 205 2.27 -5.40 -7.50
CA ILE A 205 2.61 -4.29 -6.62
C ILE A 205 2.54 -3.02 -7.47
N VAL A 206 1.62 -2.13 -7.11
CA VAL A 206 1.34 -0.89 -7.84
C VAL A 206 1.80 0.28 -6.98
N ILE A 207 2.73 1.10 -7.48
CA ILE A 207 3.30 2.23 -6.73
C ILE A 207 3.24 3.49 -7.59
N GLY A 208 2.75 4.59 -7.00
CA GLY A 208 2.62 5.86 -7.69
C GLY A 208 3.81 6.80 -7.47
N ASP A 209 4.14 7.56 -8.51
CA ASP A 209 5.25 8.52 -8.47
C ASP A 209 5.05 9.62 -7.42
N GLY A 210 3.79 10.00 -7.13
CA GLY A 210 3.47 11.02 -6.12
C GLY A 210 3.88 10.62 -4.70
N LEU A 211 3.86 9.32 -4.40
CA LEU A 211 4.32 8.81 -3.13
C LEU A 211 5.84 8.98 -2.98
N PHE A 212 6.61 8.66 -4.02
CA PHE A 212 8.05 8.88 -4.03
C PHE A 212 8.40 10.36 -3.89
N GLN A 213 7.67 11.24 -4.60
CA GLN A 213 7.84 12.69 -4.46
C GLN A 213 7.57 13.18 -3.04
N GLY A 214 6.56 12.61 -2.37
CA GLY A 214 6.25 12.91 -0.98
C GLY A 214 7.40 12.54 -0.04
N PHE A 215 7.92 11.33 -0.18
CA PHE A 215 9.06 10.89 0.63
C PHE A 215 10.34 11.64 0.33
N ASP A 216 10.59 11.98 -0.93
CA ASP A 216 11.72 12.83 -1.30
C ASP A 216 11.62 14.21 -0.65
N ALA A 217 10.45 14.83 -0.70
CA ALA A 217 10.19 16.14 -0.12
C ALA A 217 10.40 16.21 1.40
N ILE A 218 10.21 15.10 2.11
CA ILE A 218 10.44 15.00 3.56
C ILE A 218 11.79 14.34 3.92
N GLY A 219 12.67 14.12 2.94
CA GLY A 219 14.06 13.70 3.13
C GLY A 219 14.31 12.19 3.20
N TYR A 220 13.40 11.35 2.67
CA TYR A 220 13.52 9.89 2.66
C TYR A 220 13.55 9.27 1.24
N GLY A 221 13.72 10.08 0.18
CA GLY A 221 13.67 9.62 -1.20
C GLY A 221 14.66 8.52 -1.54
N ASP A 222 15.83 8.50 -0.91
CA ASP A 222 16.88 7.49 -1.11
C ASP A 222 16.54 6.10 -0.56
N ILE A 223 15.70 6.01 0.48
CA ILE A 223 15.34 4.75 1.16
C ILE A 223 13.89 4.33 0.93
N ALA A 224 13.02 5.26 0.59
CA ALA A 224 11.59 5.01 0.42
C ALA A 224 11.27 3.93 -0.63
N PRO A 225 11.93 3.88 -1.81
CA PRO A 225 11.61 2.86 -2.82
C PRO A 225 11.76 1.44 -2.30
N GLN A 226 12.81 1.16 -1.53
CA GLN A 226 13.06 -0.17 -0.95
C GLN A 226 12.06 -0.48 0.16
N ALA A 227 11.79 0.49 1.04
CA ALA A 227 10.91 0.32 2.19
C ALA A 227 9.46 0.08 1.74
N ILE A 228 8.95 0.89 0.81
CA ILE A 228 7.61 0.75 0.24
C ILE A 228 7.47 -0.60 -0.45
N LEU A 229 8.42 -0.95 -1.32
CA LEU A 229 8.36 -2.22 -2.04
C LEU A 229 8.41 -3.43 -1.10
N ALA A 230 9.24 -3.39 -0.05
CA ALA A 230 9.32 -4.47 0.92
C ALA A 230 8.03 -4.59 1.75
N HIS A 231 7.38 -3.48 2.06
CA HIS A 231 6.07 -3.44 2.73
C HIS A 231 4.99 -4.07 1.84
N GLU A 232 4.87 -3.66 0.58
CA GLU A 232 3.91 -4.21 -0.38
C GLU A 232 4.15 -5.70 -0.65
N TYR A 233 5.41 -6.13 -0.68
CA TYR A 233 5.76 -7.55 -0.77
C TYR A 233 5.31 -8.32 0.47
N GLY A 234 5.36 -7.70 1.65
CA GLY A 234 4.81 -8.24 2.90
C GLY A 234 3.32 -8.57 2.80
N HIS A 235 2.51 -7.76 2.09
CA HIS A 235 1.11 -8.07 1.85
C HIS A 235 0.91 -9.32 0.99
N HIS A 236 1.75 -9.57 -0.02
CA HIS A 236 1.69 -10.83 -0.77
C HIS A 236 2.04 -12.04 0.09
N ILE A 237 3.01 -11.92 1.01
CA ILE A 237 3.27 -12.96 2.01
C ILE A 237 2.03 -13.22 2.86
N GLN A 238 1.36 -12.17 3.31
CA GLN A 238 0.15 -12.28 4.13
C GLN A 238 -1.02 -12.91 3.37
N TYR A 239 -1.16 -12.67 2.04
CA TYR A 239 -2.16 -13.35 1.22
C TYR A 239 -1.88 -14.85 1.16
N ASP A 240 -0.65 -15.25 0.87
CA ASP A 240 -0.25 -16.66 0.80
C ASP A 240 -0.45 -17.39 2.14
N LEU A 241 -0.12 -16.74 3.23
CA LEU A 241 -0.35 -17.28 4.57
C LEU A 241 -1.83 -17.28 5.01
N GLY A 242 -2.74 -16.69 4.23
CA GLY A 242 -4.15 -16.55 4.54
C GLY A 242 -4.45 -15.55 5.67
N VAL A 243 -3.51 -14.72 6.06
CA VAL A 243 -3.66 -13.71 7.14
C VAL A 243 -4.74 -12.70 6.78
N VAL A 244 -4.73 -12.19 5.55
CA VAL A 244 -5.67 -11.17 5.08
C VAL A 244 -7.09 -11.73 5.01
N VAL A 245 -7.29 -12.82 4.30
CA VAL A 245 -8.62 -13.42 4.09
C VAL A 245 -9.30 -13.75 5.40
N ARG A 246 -8.60 -14.41 6.31
CA ARG A 246 -9.14 -14.79 7.62
C ARG A 246 -9.44 -13.59 8.52
N GLY A 247 -8.66 -12.53 8.41
CA GLY A 247 -8.91 -11.29 9.14
C GLY A 247 -10.28 -10.68 8.75
N TRP A 248 -10.58 -10.60 7.48
CA TRP A 248 -11.83 -10.03 6.97
C TRP A 248 -13.08 -10.88 7.25
N GLN A 249 -12.92 -12.19 7.44
CA GLN A 249 -14.02 -13.10 7.79
C GLN A 249 -14.57 -12.90 9.20
N ARG A 250 -13.92 -12.13 10.06
CA ARG A 250 -14.33 -11.95 11.49
C ARG A 250 -15.58 -11.08 11.69
N GLY A 251 -15.96 -10.27 10.73
CA GLY A 251 -17.11 -9.36 10.85
C GLY A 251 -16.71 -7.88 10.74
N LYS A 252 -17.67 -7.04 10.42
CA LYS A 252 -17.43 -5.62 10.10
C LYS A 252 -16.82 -4.83 11.26
N GLU A 253 -17.15 -5.15 12.50
CA GLU A 253 -16.63 -4.51 13.71
C GLU A 253 -15.14 -4.76 13.94
N PHE A 254 -14.58 -5.80 13.32
CA PHE A 254 -13.16 -6.12 13.41
C PHE A 254 -12.32 -5.52 12.28
N ILE A 255 -12.95 -4.89 11.27
CA ILE A 255 -12.24 -4.37 10.08
C ILE A 255 -11.11 -3.41 10.46
N PRO A 256 -11.29 -2.35 11.28
CA PRO A 256 -10.21 -1.44 11.62
C PRO A 256 -9.03 -2.13 12.33
N LYS A 257 -9.35 -3.06 13.24
CA LYS A 257 -8.33 -3.84 13.96
C LYS A 257 -7.56 -4.77 13.03
N THR A 258 -8.26 -5.40 12.09
CA THR A 258 -7.67 -6.28 11.09
C THR A 258 -6.78 -5.51 10.13
N ALA A 259 -7.25 -4.36 9.62
CA ALA A 259 -6.47 -3.50 8.75
C ALA A 259 -5.17 -3.08 9.44
N ARG A 260 -5.26 -2.53 10.66
CA ARG A 260 -4.08 -2.18 11.45
C ARG A 260 -3.11 -3.34 11.64
N ARG A 261 -3.60 -4.55 12.02
CA ARG A 261 -2.74 -5.73 12.16
C ARG A 261 -1.98 -6.06 10.87
N ILE A 262 -2.69 -6.04 9.74
CA ILE A 262 -2.12 -6.33 8.42
C ILE A 262 -1.00 -5.32 8.09
N GLU A 263 -1.26 -4.04 8.30
CA GLU A 263 -0.29 -2.98 8.02
C GLU A 263 0.95 -3.07 8.94
N LEU A 264 0.75 -3.21 10.24
CA LEU A 264 1.85 -3.33 11.20
C LEU A 264 2.69 -4.59 10.94
N MET A 265 2.07 -5.69 10.54
CA MET A 265 2.80 -6.91 10.16
C MET A 265 3.59 -6.71 8.86
N ALA A 266 3.08 -5.98 7.87
CA ALA A 266 3.81 -5.66 6.65
C ALA A 266 5.03 -4.78 6.94
N ASP A 267 4.91 -3.80 7.86
CA ASP A 267 6.05 -3.02 8.34
C ASP A 267 7.12 -3.89 9.02
N ALA A 268 6.69 -4.86 9.83
CA ALA A 268 7.60 -5.78 10.49
C ALA A 268 8.34 -6.67 9.48
N TYR A 269 7.65 -7.17 8.43
CA TYR A 269 8.28 -7.91 7.32
C TYR A 269 9.31 -7.06 6.59
N ALA A 270 8.94 -5.83 6.24
CA ALA A 270 9.82 -4.90 5.55
C ALA A 270 11.06 -4.58 6.39
N ALA A 271 10.86 -4.24 7.66
CA ALA A 271 11.94 -3.91 8.59
C ALA A 271 12.88 -5.08 8.83
N TYR A 272 12.35 -6.29 8.99
CA TYR A 272 13.14 -7.50 9.12
C TYR A 272 14.03 -7.73 7.90
N TYR A 273 13.47 -7.66 6.69
CA TYR A 273 14.22 -7.83 5.44
C TYR A 273 15.32 -6.77 5.27
N LEU A 274 14.96 -5.50 5.45
CA LEU A 274 15.85 -4.36 5.21
C LEU A 274 17.02 -4.31 6.23
N SER A 275 16.84 -4.86 7.40
CA SER A 275 17.85 -4.87 8.47
C SER A 275 18.64 -6.17 8.54
N HIS A 276 18.16 -7.24 7.92
CA HIS A 276 18.83 -8.54 7.98
C HIS A 276 20.09 -8.53 7.09
N PRO A 277 21.26 -8.99 7.57
CA PRO A 277 22.52 -8.95 6.81
C PRO A 277 22.50 -9.71 5.49
N ARG A 278 21.60 -10.68 5.37
CA ARG A 278 21.40 -11.45 4.13
C ARG A 278 20.31 -10.84 3.24
N GLY A 279 19.64 -9.80 3.69
CA GLY A 279 18.81 -8.95 2.85
C GLY A 279 19.74 -8.06 2.01
N ALA A 280 19.50 -7.99 0.71
CA ALA A 280 20.40 -7.26 -0.19
C ALA A 280 20.33 -5.73 -0.01
N ALA A 281 19.37 -5.28 0.77
CA ALA A 281 19.21 -3.89 1.18
C ALA A 281 19.69 -3.66 2.62
N ALA A 282 20.52 -4.58 3.19
CA ALA A 282 21.00 -4.45 4.56
C ALA A 282 21.45 -3.02 4.86
N MET A 283 20.59 -2.30 5.58
CA MET A 283 20.85 -0.90 5.90
C MET A 283 21.97 -0.80 6.91
N GLN A 284 22.85 0.15 6.69
CA GLN A 284 23.88 0.48 7.67
C GLN A 284 23.20 1.02 8.93
N GLU A 285 23.77 0.76 10.08
CA GLU A 285 23.22 1.12 11.40
C GLU A 285 22.84 2.61 11.49
N GLU A 286 23.62 3.48 10.84
CA GLU A 286 23.37 4.91 10.75
C GLU A 286 22.05 5.29 10.02
N ASN A 287 21.56 4.41 9.16
CA ASN A 287 20.30 4.61 8.44
C ASN A 287 19.08 4.00 9.14
N VAL A 288 19.29 3.22 10.20
CA VAL A 288 18.20 2.53 10.92
C VAL A 288 17.17 3.52 11.43
N GLN A 289 17.58 4.61 12.05
CA GLN A 289 16.63 5.60 12.59
C GLN A 289 15.81 6.27 11.48
N ARG A 290 16.44 6.64 10.37
CA ARG A 290 15.72 7.23 9.21
C ARG A 290 14.70 6.25 8.63
N PHE A 291 15.06 5.01 8.56
CA PHE A 291 14.20 3.94 8.09
C PHE A 291 12.98 3.71 9.03
N LEU A 292 13.18 3.71 10.35
CA LEU A 292 12.08 3.61 11.32
C LEU A 292 11.15 4.82 11.26
N GLU A 293 11.70 6.03 11.07
CA GLU A 293 10.93 7.26 10.86
C GLU A 293 10.14 7.24 9.53
N LEU A 294 10.61 6.53 8.50
CA LEU A 294 9.85 6.35 7.28
C LEU A 294 8.52 5.65 7.57
N PHE A 295 8.53 4.55 8.34
CA PHE A 295 7.29 3.84 8.71
C PHE A 295 6.39 4.70 9.62
N PHE A 296 6.97 5.53 10.50
CA PHE A 296 6.20 6.54 11.23
C PHE A 296 5.38 7.42 10.27
N ASN A 297 5.96 7.86 9.15
CA ASN A 297 5.29 8.71 8.18
C ASN A 297 4.15 8.02 7.41
N LEU A 298 4.06 6.70 7.40
CA LEU A 298 2.97 5.95 6.78
C LEU A 298 1.74 5.77 7.69
N GLY A 299 1.84 6.12 8.96
CA GLY A 299 0.73 6.01 9.92
C GLY A 299 -0.35 7.05 9.71
N ASP A 300 -1.53 6.81 10.29
CA ASP A 300 -2.67 7.72 10.25
C ASP A 300 -3.35 7.83 11.62
N CYS A 301 -4.19 8.88 11.79
CA CYS A 301 -4.96 9.11 13.00
C CYS A 301 -6.44 8.71 12.84
N LYS A 302 -6.76 7.82 11.93
CA LYS A 302 -8.13 7.49 11.51
C LYS A 302 -8.72 6.28 12.22
N PHE A 303 -8.68 6.24 13.52
CA PHE A 303 -9.01 5.09 14.39
C PHE A 303 -10.32 4.36 14.08
N LYS A 304 -11.31 5.04 13.51
CA LYS A 304 -12.65 4.50 13.25
C LYS A 304 -12.89 4.17 11.78
N GLU A 305 -11.92 4.45 10.93
CA GLU A 305 -12.04 4.15 9.51
C GLU A 305 -11.61 2.70 9.24
N ASN A 306 -12.30 2.09 8.29
CA ASN A 306 -11.97 0.72 7.86
C ASN A 306 -10.56 0.63 7.25
N SER A 307 -10.01 1.75 6.80
CA SER A 307 -8.67 1.91 6.26
C SER A 307 -7.63 2.35 7.27
N HIS A 308 -7.88 2.21 8.56
CA HIS A 308 -6.91 2.57 9.58
C HIS A 308 -5.65 1.70 9.48
N HIS A 309 -4.52 2.32 9.11
CA HIS A 309 -3.24 1.62 8.92
C HIS A 309 -2.41 1.51 10.20
N GLY A 310 -2.90 2.00 11.33
CA GLY A 310 -2.14 2.16 12.56
C GLY A 310 -1.62 3.60 12.73
N THR A 311 -1.44 4.00 14.00
CA THR A 311 -0.87 5.33 14.28
C THR A 311 0.59 5.42 13.82
N PRO A 312 1.12 6.63 13.58
CA PRO A 312 2.55 6.82 13.28
C PRO A 312 3.46 6.09 14.25
N ALA A 313 3.19 6.18 15.56
CA ALA A 313 3.98 5.51 16.57
C ALA A 313 3.83 3.98 16.54
N GLN A 314 2.64 3.45 16.25
CA GLN A 314 2.43 2.01 16.10
C GLN A 314 3.15 1.44 14.88
N ARG A 315 3.12 2.14 13.73
CA ARG A 315 3.88 1.77 12.54
C ARG A 315 5.38 1.70 12.83
N LYS A 316 5.92 2.74 13.46
CA LYS A 316 7.32 2.76 13.92
C LYS A 316 7.64 1.62 14.89
N ALA A 317 6.79 1.36 15.89
CA ALA A 317 7.00 0.28 16.86
C ALA A 317 7.00 -1.11 16.19
N ALA A 318 6.16 -1.34 15.19
CA ALA A 318 6.16 -2.58 14.41
C ALA A 318 7.46 -2.75 13.60
N ALA A 319 7.93 -1.69 12.97
CA ALA A 319 9.21 -1.68 12.26
C ALA A 319 10.40 -1.92 13.23
N GLU A 320 10.38 -1.27 14.40
CA GLU A 320 11.41 -1.51 15.45
C GLU A 320 11.44 -2.95 15.92
N TRP A 321 10.27 -3.57 16.07
CA TRP A 321 10.18 -4.98 16.41
C TRP A 321 10.81 -5.87 15.33
N GLY A 322 10.49 -5.63 14.05
CA GLY A 322 11.08 -6.34 12.91
C GLY A 322 12.60 -6.18 12.85
N TYR A 323 13.11 -4.97 13.08
CA TYR A 323 14.55 -4.68 13.19
C TYR A 323 15.23 -5.49 14.30
N LYS A 324 14.66 -5.48 15.51
CA LYS A 324 15.20 -6.25 16.64
C LYS A 324 15.23 -7.75 16.32
N LEU A 325 14.18 -8.26 15.72
CA LEU A 325 14.09 -9.65 15.31
C LEU A 325 15.15 -10.01 14.25
N ALA A 326 15.44 -9.14 13.31
CA ALA A 326 16.51 -9.31 12.32
C ALA A 326 17.89 -9.39 12.97
N THR A 327 18.16 -8.57 13.98
CA THR A 327 19.41 -8.59 14.75
C THR A 327 19.57 -9.90 15.50
N ASP A 328 18.50 -10.40 16.13
CA ASP A 328 18.53 -11.70 16.79
C ASP A 328 18.75 -12.86 15.82
N ALA A 329 18.11 -12.82 14.66
CA ALA A 329 18.27 -13.82 13.61
C ALA A 329 19.69 -13.81 13.02
N GLN A 330 20.32 -12.64 12.89
CA GLN A 330 21.70 -12.51 12.49
C GLN A 330 22.63 -13.22 13.45
N GLN A 331 22.44 -13.02 14.75
CA GLN A 331 23.22 -13.71 15.78
C GLN A 331 23.07 -15.23 15.67
N ARG A 332 21.89 -15.70 15.24
CA ARG A 332 21.62 -17.13 15.01
C ARG A 332 22.04 -17.63 13.63
N GLY A 333 22.51 -16.74 12.74
CA GLY A 333 22.99 -17.06 11.39
C GLY A 333 21.95 -17.56 10.38
N ARG A 334 20.65 -17.33 10.64
CA ARG A 334 19.55 -17.79 9.77
C ARG A 334 18.53 -16.71 9.47
N ILE A 335 17.87 -16.82 8.31
CA ILE A 335 16.64 -16.09 8.01
C ILE A 335 15.46 -16.87 8.63
N LEU A 336 14.56 -16.18 9.33
CA LEU A 336 13.34 -16.79 9.83
C LEU A 336 12.39 -17.09 8.67
N PRO A 337 11.71 -18.25 8.66
CA PRO A 337 10.61 -18.50 7.74
C PRO A 337 9.51 -17.44 7.87
N ALA A 338 8.93 -17.05 6.75
CA ALA A 338 7.89 -16.01 6.72
C ALA A 338 6.71 -16.33 7.66
N ARG A 339 6.25 -17.59 7.70
CA ARG A 339 5.21 -18.05 8.62
C ARG A 339 5.60 -17.92 10.09
N GLU A 340 6.85 -18.19 10.42
CA GLU A 340 7.34 -18.07 11.79
C GLU A 340 7.39 -16.60 12.23
N LEU A 341 7.80 -15.69 11.34
CA LEU A 341 7.75 -14.26 11.62
C LEU A 341 6.32 -13.81 11.91
N ALA A 342 5.33 -14.21 11.07
CA ALA A 342 3.92 -13.88 11.30
C ALA A 342 3.43 -14.38 12.67
N ARG A 343 3.79 -15.61 13.06
CA ARG A 343 3.41 -16.20 14.33
C ARG A 343 4.00 -15.43 15.52
N LEU A 344 5.27 -15.05 15.43
CA LEU A 344 5.93 -14.25 16.46
C LEU A 344 5.33 -12.84 16.54
N PHE A 345 5.04 -12.23 15.40
CA PHE A 345 4.41 -10.91 15.34
C PHE A 345 3.03 -10.93 16.03
N ASP A 346 2.20 -11.91 15.74
CA ASP A 346 0.87 -12.01 16.36
C ASP A 346 0.93 -12.23 17.88
N ALA A 347 1.95 -12.91 18.36
CA ALA A 347 2.16 -13.08 19.80
C ALA A 347 2.54 -11.76 20.51
N GLU A 348 3.21 -10.85 19.80
CA GLU A 348 3.69 -9.57 20.32
C GLU A 348 2.79 -8.37 19.94
N LEU A 349 1.74 -8.59 19.13
CA LEU A 349 0.91 -7.51 18.57
C LEU A 349 0.36 -6.55 19.64
N ALA A 350 -0.10 -7.09 20.77
CA ALA A 350 -0.65 -6.27 21.84
C ALA A 350 0.40 -5.33 22.46
N ASP A 351 1.61 -5.84 22.65
CA ASP A 351 2.72 -5.05 23.19
C ASP A 351 3.25 -4.03 22.18
N ILE A 352 3.31 -4.39 20.89
CA ILE A 352 3.66 -3.45 19.81
C ILE A 352 2.67 -2.28 19.78
N ILE A 353 1.36 -2.55 19.83
CA ILE A 353 0.33 -1.52 19.83
C ILE A 353 0.44 -0.65 21.07
N LYS A 354 0.64 -1.23 22.24
CA LYS A 354 0.79 -0.50 23.50
C LYS A 354 2.03 0.40 23.48
N ASN A 355 3.17 -0.10 23.02
CA ASN A 355 4.41 0.66 22.94
C ASN A 355 4.33 1.82 21.93
N GLY A 356 3.55 1.65 20.85
CA GLY A 356 3.23 2.72 19.91
C GLY A 356 2.09 3.63 20.33
N SER A 357 1.58 3.52 21.55
CA SER A 357 0.51 4.37 22.09
C SER A 357 0.99 5.28 23.23
N ILE A 358 2.28 5.24 23.56
CA ILE A 358 2.95 6.05 24.56
C ILE A 358 3.71 7.18 23.87
#